data_e3276c88962cf74720ec6331b95b931b
#
_entry.id   e3276c88962cf74720ec6331b95b931b
#
_cell.length_a   1.000
_cell.length_b   1.000
_cell.length_c   1.000
_cell.angle_alpha   90.00
_cell.angle_beta   90.00
_cell.angle_gamma   90.00
#
_symmetry.space_group_name_H-M   'P 1'
#
loop_
_entity.id
_entity.type
_entity.pdbx_description
1 polymer ?
#
loop_
_entity_poly.entity_id
_entity_poly.type
_entity_poly.pdbx_seq_one_letter_code
_entity_poly.pdbx_strand_id
1 'polypeptide(L)'
;FFFILLLITQDFLNNLKESEIRPKNIFDEFLRLAKLDTETYFANSNREKIMCPACGAVGKHSFQKDNFDYSECPKCRTLYVNPRPIMDSFTNYYTNSPSSKFWATTFYLETAEVRRKKIWQPKAQLINGIIDMQVIENFQIIDIGGGYGIFAEEMQKITDQDVIIIEPAPHLAEVCRNKGFKVIEKFLENVSIIDLSKKPKCFVSFELFEHLHSPEYFLVNLNSLMQPNDIFIFTTLSSTGLDIQVLWENSPSVSPPHHLNFFNPVSIKIILEKTGFECVEVTTPGKLDIDILENNKNDIKDQFWKIFLETSNEKCKQKWQSMISDTGWSSHIMIVCKKV
;
A
#
# COMPACT_ATOMS: atom_id res chain seq x y z
N PHE A 1 -20.34 -0.11 -16.47
CA PHE A 1 -18.95 -0.28 -15.97
C PHE A 1 -18.91 -0.33 -14.43
N PHE A 2 -19.45 0.64 -13.76
CA PHE A 2 -19.46 0.78 -12.28
C PHE A 2 -20.21 -0.35 -11.54
N PHE A 3 -21.23 -0.95 -12.13
CA PHE A 3 -22.16 -1.90 -11.48
C PHE A 3 -21.58 -3.32 -11.28
N ILE A 4 -20.68 -3.77 -12.14
CA ILE A 4 -20.14 -5.14 -12.09
C ILE A 4 -18.98 -5.22 -11.09
N LEU A 5 -18.14 -4.19 -11.00
CA LEU A 5 -17.09 -4.09 -9.97
C LEU A 5 -17.71 -4.02 -8.56
N LEU A 6 -18.80 -3.29 -8.39
CA LEU A 6 -19.57 -3.20 -7.14
C LEU A 6 -20.15 -4.57 -6.70
N LEU A 7 -20.62 -5.39 -7.63
CA LEU A 7 -21.21 -6.70 -7.30
C LEU A 7 -20.16 -7.72 -6.86
N ILE A 8 -18.97 -7.69 -7.47
CA ILE A 8 -17.86 -8.60 -7.09
C ILE A 8 -17.26 -8.20 -5.72
N THR A 9 -17.30 -6.91 -5.38
CA THR A 9 -16.72 -6.42 -4.12
C THR A 9 -17.65 -6.49 -2.91
N GLN A 10 -18.97 -6.52 -3.10
CA GLN A 10 -19.93 -6.46 -1.99
C GLN A 10 -20.08 -7.76 -1.20
N ASP A 11 -20.00 -8.94 -1.82
CA ASP A 11 -20.27 -10.20 -1.13
C ASP A 11 -19.04 -10.81 -0.42
N PHE A 12 -17.82 -10.54 -0.89
CA PHE A 12 -16.63 -11.23 -0.39
C PHE A 12 -15.91 -10.54 0.80
N LEU A 13 -16.21 -9.26 1.09
CA LEU A 13 -15.40 -8.48 2.04
C LEU A 13 -16.20 -7.95 3.26
N ASN A 14 -17.42 -8.39 3.47
CA ASN A 14 -18.32 -7.78 4.47
C ASN A 14 -17.98 -8.04 5.96
N ASN A 15 -16.95 -8.83 6.28
CA ASN A 15 -16.61 -9.21 7.65
C ASN A 15 -15.11 -9.20 7.98
N LEU A 16 -14.31 -8.33 7.36
CA LEU A 16 -12.92 -8.16 7.76
C LEU A 16 -12.85 -7.28 9.03
N LYS A 17 -12.17 -7.76 10.07
CA LYS A 17 -11.84 -7.00 11.27
C LYS A 17 -10.33 -6.75 11.35
N GLU A 18 -9.93 -5.59 11.84
CA GLU A 18 -8.52 -5.26 12.01
C GLU A 18 -7.79 -6.29 12.89
N SER A 19 -8.43 -6.73 13.97
CA SER A 19 -7.90 -7.74 14.91
C SER A 19 -7.56 -9.08 14.26
N GLU A 20 -8.16 -9.42 13.12
CA GLU A 20 -7.88 -10.68 12.41
C GLU A 20 -6.59 -10.61 11.59
N ILE A 21 -6.25 -9.44 11.06
CA ILE A 21 -5.04 -9.22 10.24
C ILE A 21 -3.96 -8.44 10.98
N ARG A 22 -4.31 -7.85 12.13
CA ARG A 22 -3.43 -7.15 13.07
C ARG A 22 -3.79 -7.53 14.50
N PRO A 23 -3.55 -8.81 14.93
CA PRO A 23 -3.80 -9.21 16.30
C PRO A 23 -3.05 -8.30 17.26
N LYS A 24 -3.78 -7.74 18.25
CA LYS A 24 -3.31 -6.62 19.06
C LYS A 24 -1.95 -6.87 19.70
N ASN A 25 -1.73 -8.04 20.29
CA ASN A 25 -0.49 -8.37 20.99
C ASN A 25 0.75 -8.34 20.08
N ILE A 26 0.65 -8.91 18.87
CA ILE A 26 1.78 -8.92 17.92
C ILE A 26 1.91 -7.59 17.18
N PHE A 27 0.80 -6.88 16.96
CA PHE A 27 0.84 -5.56 16.34
C PHE A 27 1.42 -4.50 17.27
N ASP A 28 1.04 -4.51 18.55
CA ASP A 28 1.64 -3.63 19.57
C ASP A 28 3.15 -3.85 19.68
N GLU A 29 3.61 -5.10 19.63
CA GLU A 29 5.05 -5.41 19.65
C GLU A 29 5.76 -4.91 18.39
N PHE A 30 5.15 -5.08 17.21
CA PHE A 30 5.68 -4.51 15.98
C PHE A 30 5.85 -2.98 16.08
N LEU A 31 4.82 -2.27 16.54
CA LEU A 31 4.85 -0.81 16.71
C LEU A 31 5.91 -0.38 17.74
N ARG A 32 6.06 -1.14 18.83
CA ARG A 32 7.10 -0.91 19.84
C ARG A 32 8.51 -1.05 19.25
N LEU A 33 8.74 -2.10 18.46
CA LEU A 33 10.01 -2.31 17.77
C LEU A 33 10.26 -1.22 16.72
N ALA A 34 9.26 -0.87 15.92
CA ALA A 34 9.38 0.20 14.92
C ALA A 34 9.79 1.54 15.57
N LYS A 35 9.20 1.86 16.72
CA LYS A 35 9.57 3.07 17.47
C LYS A 35 11.03 3.02 17.94
N LEU A 36 11.51 1.92 18.49
CA LEU A 36 12.91 1.76 18.88
C LEU A 36 13.86 1.86 17.68
N ASP A 37 13.44 1.34 16.54
CA ASP A 37 14.23 1.43 15.31
C ASP A 37 14.35 2.87 14.81
N THR A 38 13.35 3.73 15.02
CA THR A 38 13.48 5.16 14.67
C THR A 38 14.60 5.83 15.47
N GLU A 39 14.75 5.47 16.74
CA GLU A 39 15.83 5.98 17.60
C GLU A 39 17.20 5.41 17.19
N THR A 40 17.24 4.11 16.87
CA THR A 40 18.50 3.41 16.57
C THR A 40 19.08 3.79 15.20
N TYR A 41 18.25 3.84 14.16
CA TYR A 41 18.71 4.00 12.78
C TYR A 41 18.59 5.42 12.25
N PHE A 42 17.72 6.26 12.86
CA PHE A 42 17.39 7.55 12.29
C PHE A 42 17.61 8.77 13.20
N ALA A 43 17.94 8.59 14.49
CA ALA A 43 18.18 9.72 15.41
C ALA A 43 19.27 10.68 14.91
N ASN A 44 20.35 10.13 14.38
CA ASN A 44 21.51 10.89 13.87
C ASN A 44 21.63 10.82 12.34
N SER A 45 20.58 10.40 11.63
CA SER A 45 20.61 10.31 10.17
C SER A 45 20.62 11.70 9.53
N ASN A 46 21.42 11.84 8.46
CA ASN A 46 21.33 12.99 7.60
C ASN A 46 19.93 13.06 6.97
N ARG A 47 19.36 14.26 6.94
CA ARG A 47 18.02 14.48 6.40
C ARG A 47 18.04 15.62 5.39
N GLU A 48 17.25 15.48 4.36
CA GLU A 48 17.07 16.47 3.31
C GLU A 48 15.62 16.96 3.22
N LYS A 49 15.46 18.27 2.97
CA LYS A 49 14.15 18.84 2.67
C LYS A 49 13.76 18.47 1.25
N ILE A 50 12.57 17.92 1.12
CA ILE A 50 12.01 17.56 -0.19
C ILE A 50 10.75 18.37 -0.48
N MET A 51 10.48 18.56 -1.76
CA MET A 51 9.22 19.10 -2.24
C MET A 51 8.12 18.01 -2.18
N CYS A 52 6.87 18.41 -2.30
CA CYS A 52 5.77 17.45 -2.37
C CYS A 52 6.03 16.42 -3.48
N PRO A 53 6.06 15.11 -3.16
CA PRO A 53 6.39 14.07 -4.13
C PRO A 53 5.37 13.96 -5.28
N ALA A 54 4.14 14.47 -5.10
CA ALA A 54 3.14 14.50 -6.16
C ALA A 54 3.29 15.73 -7.07
N CYS A 55 3.08 16.93 -6.51
CA CYS A 55 2.92 18.15 -7.33
C CYS A 55 4.12 19.10 -7.30
N GLY A 56 5.20 18.79 -6.58
CA GLY A 56 6.39 19.62 -6.48
C GLY A 56 6.22 20.92 -5.68
N ALA A 57 5.09 21.14 -4.99
CA ALA A 57 4.91 22.33 -4.16
C ALA A 57 5.63 22.20 -2.81
N VAL A 58 5.91 23.34 -2.16
CA VAL A 58 6.44 23.35 -0.80
C VAL A 58 5.36 22.89 0.17
N GLY A 59 5.64 21.85 0.98
CA GLY A 59 4.77 21.39 2.04
C GLY A 59 4.85 22.27 3.29
N LYS A 60 3.82 22.17 4.13
CA LYS A 60 3.81 22.81 5.45
C LYS A 60 3.95 21.71 6.51
N HIS A 61 4.79 21.96 7.53
CA HIS A 61 4.88 21.04 8.67
C HIS A 61 3.49 20.81 9.26
N SER A 62 3.21 19.55 9.56
CA SER A 62 1.91 19.12 10.08
C SER A 62 2.02 18.59 11.51
N PHE A 63 2.82 17.56 11.71
CA PHE A 63 3.08 16.97 13.03
C PHE A 63 4.41 16.19 13.02
N GLN A 64 4.82 15.77 14.21
CA GLN A 64 5.94 14.83 14.40
C GLN A 64 5.43 13.53 15.04
N LYS A 65 5.95 12.39 14.57
CA LYS A 65 5.72 11.08 15.17
C LYS A 65 7.02 10.27 15.16
N ASP A 66 7.39 9.72 16.33
CA ASP A 66 8.57 8.86 16.51
C ASP A 66 9.83 9.40 15.78
N ASN A 67 10.17 10.67 16.04
CA ASN A 67 11.30 11.40 15.44
C ASN A 67 11.22 11.66 13.92
N PHE A 68 10.06 11.45 13.30
CA PHE A 68 9.81 11.79 11.90
C PHE A 68 8.84 12.96 11.79
N ASP A 69 9.27 14.04 11.14
CA ASP A 69 8.39 15.17 10.83
C ASP A 69 7.61 14.87 9.56
N TYR A 70 6.30 15.11 9.62
CA TYR A 70 5.41 15.01 8.47
C TYR A 70 5.00 16.41 8.00
N SER A 71 5.04 16.59 6.69
CA SER A 71 4.54 17.79 6.01
C SER A 71 3.32 17.45 5.18
N GLU A 72 2.34 18.34 5.17
CA GLU A 72 1.19 18.27 4.29
C GLU A 72 1.31 19.28 3.15
N CYS A 73 1.00 18.85 1.93
CA CYS A 73 0.99 19.74 0.78
C CYS A 73 -0.28 20.61 0.75
N PRO A 74 -0.17 21.95 0.75
CA PRO A 74 -1.35 22.81 0.72
C PRO A 74 -2.09 22.81 -0.62
N LYS A 75 -1.46 22.30 -1.70
CA LYS A 75 -2.07 22.23 -3.03
C LYS A 75 -2.82 20.93 -3.30
N CYS A 76 -2.21 19.80 -2.96
CA CYS A 76 -2.77 18.48 -3.31
C CYS A 76 -3.01 17.56 -2.11
N ARG A 77 -2.80 18.03 -0.89
CA ARG A 77 -3.07 17.30 0.37
C ARG A 77 -2.26 16.01 0.55
N THR A 78 -1.18 15.82 -0.21
CA THR A 78 -0.24 14.72 0.05
C THR A 78 0.42 14.92 1.40
N LEU A 79 0.40 13.89 2.25
CA LEU A 79 1.11 13.86 3.53
C LEU A 79 2.39 13.05 3.35
N TYR A 80 3.52 13.58 3.78
CA TYR A 80 4.81 12.92 3.54
C TYR A 80 5.86 13.32 4.56
N VAL A 81 6.83 12.42 4.79
CA VAL A 81 7.97 12.68 5.69
C VAL A 81 8.87 13.78 5.09
N ASN A 82 9.10 14.85 5.87
CA ASN A 82 9.94 15.98 5.46
C ASN A 82 10.40 16.82 6.68
N PRO A 83 11.73 16.93 6.99
CA PRO A 83 12.83 16.43 6.16
C PRO A 83 12.94 14.91 6.19
N ARG A 84 13.31 14.33 5.04
CA ARG A 84 13.42 12.88 4.85
C ARG A 84 14.83 12.40 5.13
N PRO A 85 15.05 11.31 5.91
CA PRO A 85 16.35 10.66 5.98
C PRO A 85 16.85 10.23 4.61
N ILE A 86 18.16 10.32 4.37
CA ILE A 86 18.76 9.87 3.11
C ILE A 86 18.64 8.35 2.92
N MET A 87 18.72 7.88 1.68
CA MET A 87 18.48 6.48 1.31
C MET A 87 19.39 5.49 2.05
N ASP A 88 20.65 5.86 2.33
CA ASP A 88 21.60 5.00 3.04
C ASP A 88 21.09 4.58 4.43
N SER A 89 20.39 5.46 5.13
CA SER A 89 19.79 5.16 6.44
C SER A 89 18.70 4.08 6.30
N PHE A 90 17.90 4.12 5.24
CA PHE A 90 16.87 3.11 4.97
C PHE A 90 17.48 1.77 4.54
N THR A 91 18.56 1.78 3.78
CA THR A 91 19.26 0.54 3.39
C THR A 91 19.74 -0.22 4.62
N ASN A 92 20.38 0.47 5.57
CA ASN A 92 20.81 -0.14 6.82
C ASN A 92 19.62 -0.62 7.67
N TYR A 93 18.58 0.19 7.77
CA TYR A 93 17.35 -0.14 8.48
C TYR A 93 16.69 -1.42 7.93
N TYR A 94 16.38 -1.49 6.63
CA TYR A 94 15.73 -2.66 6.05
C TYR A 94 16.54 -3.95 6.12
N THR A 95 17.87 -3.84 6.15
CA THR A 95 18.76 -5.00 6.28
C THR A 95 18.81 -5.53 7.71
N ASN A 96 18.78 -4.66 8.72
CA ASN A 96 19.22 -5.03 10.07
C ASN A 96 18.15 -4.81 11.17
N SER A 97 17.03 -4.13 10.86
CA SER A 97 16.10 -3.71 11.91
C SER A 97 15.29 -4.86 12.53
N PRO A 98 15.15 -4.82 13.87
CA PRO A 98 14.28 -5.76 14.58
C PRO A 98 12.81 -5.73 14.12
N SER A 99 12.24 -4.56 13.82
CA SER A 99 10.85 -4.45 13.39
C SER A 99 10.61 -5.09 12.01
N SER A 100 11.51 -4.86 11.04
CA SER A 100 11.42 -5.48 9.72
C SER A 100 11.55 -7.01 9.82
N LYS A 101 12.48 -7.49 10.65
CA LYS A 101 12.65 -8.91 10.91
C LYS A 101 11.40 -9.51 11.58
N PHE A 102 10.88 -8.85 12.61
CA PHE A 102 9.69 -9.30 13.33
C PHE A 102 8.47 -9.35 12.41
N TRP A 103 8.29 -8.33 11.59
CA TRP A 103 7.23 -8.32 10.57
C TRP A 103 7.34 -9.54 9.65
N ALA A 104 8.51 -9.78 9.09
CA ALA A 104 8.73 -10.87 8.16
C ALA A 104 8.63 -12.26 8.81
N THR A 105 9.20 -12.49 9.99
CA THR A 105 9.33 -13.83 10.57
C THR A 105 8.22 -14.21 11.53
N THR A 106 7.50 -13.26 12.11
CA THR A 106 6.47 -13.51 13.13
C THR A 106 5.12 -12.98 12.70
N PHE A 107 5.01 -11.67 12.53
CA PHE A 107 3.73 -11.01 12.29
C PHE A 107 3.04 -11.54 11.01
N TYR A 108 3.78 -11.56 9.91
CA TYR A 108 3.22 -11.98 8.63
C TYR A 108 2.87 -13.48 8.61
N LEU A 109 3.71 -14.33 9.19
CA LEU A 109 3.46 -15.77 9.22
C LEU A 109 2.25 -16.14 10.09
N GLU A 110 2.09 -15.50 11.25
CA GLU A 110 0.95 -15.76 12.14
C GLU A 110 -0.39 -15.30 11.53
N THR A 111 -0.37 -14.31 10.65
CA THR A 111 -1.58 -13.80 9.99
C THR A 111 -1.77 -14.29 8.55
N ALA A 112 -0.84 -15.10 8.02
CA ALA A 112 -0.78 -15.48 6.61
C ALA A 112 -2.08 -16.11 6.09
N GLU A 113 -2.65 -17.08 6.80
CA GLU A 113 -3.85 -17.81 6.36
C GLU A 113 -5.11 -16.92 6.39
N VAL A 114 -5.26 -16.07 7.39
CA VAL A 114 -6.38 -15.13 7.46
C VAL A 114 -6.24 -14.08 6.35
N ARG A 115 -5.02 -13.54 6.16
CA ARG A 115 -4.72 -12.61 5.06
C ARG A 115 -4.95 -13.25 3.70
N ARG A 116 -4.56 -14.52 3.51
CA ARG A 116 -4.82 -15.27 2.29
C ARG A 116 -6.31 -15.27 1.96
N LYS A 117 -7.15 -15.70 2.89
CA LYS A 117 -8.60 -15.84 2.67
C LYS A 117 -9.33 -14.52 2.54
N LYS A 118 -8.99 -13.54 3.39
CA LYS A 118 -9.77 -12.29 3.50
C LYS A 118 -9.22 -11.13 2.69
N ILE A 119 -7.97 -11.20 2.23
CA ILE A 119 -7.33 -10.13 1.46
C ILE A 119 -6.89 -10.67 0.10
N TRP A 120 -6.02 -11.69 0.06
CA TRP A 120 -5.33 -12.05 -1.17
C TRP A 120 -6.22 -12.80 -2.17
N GLN A 121 -7.07 -13.71 -1.72
CA GLN A 121 -8.05 -14.38 -2.61
C GLN A 121 -9.03 -13.39 -3.25
N PRO A 122 -9.73 -12.53 -2.49
CA PRO A 122 -10.60 -11.52 -3.09
C PRO A 122 -9.84 -10.53 -3.98
N LYS A 123 -8.61 -10.15 -3.59
CA LYS A 123 -7.78 -9.25 -4.38
C LYS A 123 -7.38 -9.89 -5.72
N ALA A 124 -6.98 -11.16 -5.72
CA ALA A 124 -6.66 -11.89 -6.94
C ALA A 124 -7.86 -11.99 -7.89
N GLN A 125 -9.05 -12.30 -7.36
CA GLN A 125 -10.29 -12.32 -8.16
C GLN A 125 -10.62 -10.95 -8.75
N LEU A 126 -10.49 -9.87 -7.97
CA LEU A 126 -10.70 -8.51 -8.42
C LEU A 126 -9.72 -8.13 -9.54
N ILE A 127 -8.44 -8.40 -9.35
CA ILE A 127 -7.38 -8.10 -10.33
C ILE A 127 -7.63 -8.89 -11.63
N ASN A 128 -7.96 -10.17 -11.53
CA ASN A 128 -8.29 -10.97 -12.71
C ASN A 128 -9.49 -10.37 -13.48
N GLY A 129 -10.55 -9.98 -12.76
CA GLY A 129 -11.69 -9.32 -13.38
C GLY A 129 -11.36 -7.98 -14.05
N ILE A 130 -10.44 -7.18 -13.47
CA ILE A 130 -9.96 -5.95 -14.11
C ILE A 130 -9.18 -6.26 -15.38
N ILE A 131 -8.31 -7.27 -15.36
CA ILE A 131 -7.52 -7.67 -16.53
C ILE A 131 -8.42 -8.18 -17.65
N ASP A 132 -9.41 -9.02 -17.34
CA ASP A 132 -10.37 -9.54 -18.30
C ASP A 132 -11.15 -8.40 -19.00
N MET A 133 -11.51 -7.35 -18.26
CA MET A 133 -12.17 -6.17 -18.83
C MET A 133 -11.26 -5.36 -19.78
N GLN A 134 -9.95 -5.42 -19.63
CA GLN A 134 -9.02 -4.75 -20.54
C GLN A 134 -8.78 -5.53 -21.84
N VAL A 135 -9.38 -6.73 -21.98
CA VAL A 135 -9.27 -7.59 -23.17
C VAL A 135 -7.80 -7.87 -23.57
N ILE A 136 -6.96 -8.07 -22.58
CA ILE A 136 -5.54 -8.41 -22.81
C ILE A 136 -5.40 -9.92 -22.84
N GLU A 137 -5.13 -10.47 -24.01
CA GLU A 137 -4.86 -11.90 -24.18
C GLU A 137 -3.38 -12.23 -24.07
N ASN A 138 -3.06 -13.42 -23.54
CA ASN A 138 -1.68 -13.94 -23.46
C ASN A 138 -0.68 -12.95 -22.84
N PHE A 139 -1.04 -12.42 -21.69
CA PHE A 139 -0.22 -11.45 -20.93
C PHE A 139 0.63 -12.15 -19.86
N GLN A 140 1.48 -11.37 -19.21
CA GLN A 140 2.28 -11.79 -18.07
C GLN A 140 1.98 -10.90 -16.88
N ILE A 141 1.82 -11.49 -15.70
CA ILE A 141 1.66 -10.74 -14.45
C ILE A 141 3.03 -10.54 -13.81
N ILE A 142 3.33 -9.31 -13.44
CA ILE A 142 4.57 -8.94 -12.73
C ILE A 142 4.20 -8.41 -11.36
N ASP A 143 4.45 -9.19 -10.32
CA ASP A 143 4.18 -8.83 -8.92
C ASP A 143 5.41 -8.13 -8.31
N ILE A 144 5.34 -6.81 -8.13
CA ILE A 144 6.43 -5.98 -7.62
C ILE A 144 6.33 -5.87 -6.11
N GLY A 145 7.38 -6.34 -5.41
CA GLY A 145 7.39 -6.43 -3.96
C GLY A 145 6.49 -7.57 -3.48
N GLY A 146 6.53 -8.72 -4.16
CA GLY A 146 5.62 -9.85 -3.92
C GLY A 146 5.74 -10.50 -2.55
N GLY A 147 6.75 -10.16 -1.75
CA GLY A 147 6.94 -10.63 -0.39
C GLY A 147 6.97 -12.17 -0.31
N TYR A 148 6.04 -12.76 0.42
CA TYR A 148 5.88 -14.21 0.51
C TYR A 148 5.22 -14.88 -0.73
N GLY A 149 4.87 -14.12 -1.75
CA GLY A 149 4.23 -14.63 -2.98
C GLY A 149 2.81 -15.15 -2.78
N ILE A 150 2.09 -14.73 -1.74
CA ILE A 150 0.72 -15.24 -1.50
C ILE A 150 -0.24 -14.75 -2.57
N PHE A 151 -0.13 -13.50 -3.00
CA PHE A 151 -0.94 -13.00 -4.12
C PHE A 151 -0.67 -13.80 -5.40
N ALA A 152 0.61 -14.04 -5.72
CA ALA A 152 1.00 -14.83 -6.89
C ALA A 152 0.43 -16.24 -6.84
N GLU A 153 0.43 -16.92 -5.66
CA GLU A 153 -0.21 -18.22 -5.48
C GLU A 153 -1.72 -18.18 -5.74
N GLU A 154 -2.42 -17.15 -5.24
CA GLU A 154 -3.86 -17.04 -5.46
C GLU A 154 -4.20 -16.68 -6.92
N MET A 155 -3.38 -15.87 -7.58
CA MET A 155 -3.52 -15.60 -9.02
C MET A 155 -3.32 -16.88 -9.85
N GLN A 156 -2.29 -17.68 -9.56
CA GLN A 156 -2.01 -18.90 -10.31
C GLN A 156 -3.12 -19.96 -10.20
N LYS A 157 -3.99 -19.88 -9.18
CA LYS A 157 -5.16 -20.77 -9.05
C LYS A 157 -6.32 -20.40 -9.98
N ILE A 158 -6.37 -19.16 -10.46
CA ILE A 158 -7.51 -18.61 -11.21
C ILE A 158 -7.16 -18.17 -12.62
N THR A 159 -5.87 -18.22 -13.00
CA THR A 159 -5.41 -17.88 -14.34
C THR A 159 -4.27 -18.81 -14.78
N ASP A 160 -4.23 -19.12 -16.09
CA ASP A 160 -3.12 -19.87 -16.72
C ASP A 160 -1.95 -18.96 -17.15
N GLN A 161 -2.01 -17.67 -16.79
CA GLN A 161 -0.95 -16.72 -17.15
C GLN A 161 0.29 -16.86 -16.26
N ASP A 162 1.46 -16.60 -16.84
CA ASP A 162 2.70 -16.60 -16.09
C ASP A 162 2.73 -15.47 -15.05
N VAL A 163 3.07 -15.80 -13.81
CA VAL A 163 3.33 -14.83 -12.75
C VAL A 163 4.82 -14.78 -12.47
N ILE A 164 5.42 -13.61 -12.60
CA ILE A 164 6.80 -13.33 -12.20
C ILE A 164 6.79 -12.41 -10.98
N ILE A 165 7.68 -12.68 -10.03
CA ILE A 165 7.81 -11.87 -8.81
C ILE A 165 9.11 -11.07 -8.90
N ILE A 166 9.05 -9.77 -8.61
CA ILE A 166 10.20 -8.90 -8.35
C ILE A 166 10.27 -8.69 -6.85
N GLU A 167 11.26 -9.27 -6.19
CA GLU A 167 11.43 -9.20 -4.73
C GLU A 167 12.92 -9.04 -4.38
N PRO A 168 13.34 -7.90 -3.83
CA PRO A 168 14.75 -7.64 -3.55
C PRO A 168 15.29 -8.37 -2.32
N ALA A 169 14.44 -8.80 -1.38
CA ALA A 169 14.88 -9.46 -0.15
C ALA A 169 15.23 -10.94 -0.41
N PRO A 170 16.50 -11.37 -0.24
CA PRO A 170 16.93 -12.71 -0.64
C PRO A 170 16.12 -13.85 0.00
N HIS A 171 15.80 -13.73 1.28
CA HIS A 171 15.03 -14.75 2.01
C HIS A 171 13.58 -14.87 1.51
N LEU A 172 12.93 -13.77 1.10
CA LEU A 172 11.58 -13.79 0.51
C LEU A 172 11.62 -14.28 -0.92
N ALA A 173 12.62 -13.88 -1.70
CA ALA A 173 12.86 -14.37 -3.04
C ALA A 173 13.08 -15.89 -3.06
N GLU A 174 13.81 -16.44 -2.08
CA GLU A 174 13.99 -17.88 -1.92
C GLU A 174 12.65 -18.58 -1.59
N VAL A 175 11.85 -18.05 -0.68
CA VAL A 175 10.51 -18.57 -0.39
C VAL A 175 9.65 -18.65 -1.65
N CYS A 176 9.65 -17.60 -2.47
CA CYS A 176 8.90 -17.59 -3.73
C CYS A 176 9.43 -18.60 -4.76
N ARG A 177 10.76 -18.77 -4.89
CA ARG A 177 11.36 -19.80 -5.75
C ARG A 177 10.98 -21.20 -5.30
N ASN A 178 10.98 -21.46 -3.99
CA ASN A 178 10.59 -22.77 -3.45
C ASN A 178 9.11 -23.09 -3.70
N LYS A 179 8.27 -22.07 -3.95
CA LYS A 179 6.89 -22.23 -4.41
C LYS A 179 6.76 -22.41 -5.93
N GLY A 180 7.86 -22.40 -6.67
CA GLY A 180 7.91 -22.62 -8.12
C GLY A 180 7.80 -21.35 -8.96
N PHE A 181 7.84 -20.16 -8.37
CA PHE A 181 7.78 -18.90 -9.12
C PHE A 181 9.12 -18.52 -9.74
N LYS A 182 9.07 -17.89 -10.90
CA LYS A 182 10.21 -17.14 -11.42
C LYS A 182 10.36 -15.85 -10.63
N VAL A 183 11.54 -15.64 -10.03
CA VAL A 183 11.81 -14.47 -9.18
C VAL A 183 13.00 -13.69 -9.73
N ILE A 184 12.81 -12.38 -9.87
CA ILE A 184 13.85 -11.40 -10.15
C ILE A 184 14.24 -10.76 -8.81
N GLU A 185 15.38 -11.18 -8.25
CA GLU A 185 15.90 -10.72 -6.94
C GLU A 185 16.64 -9.39 -7.10
N LYS A 186 15.86 -8.33 -7.36
CA LYS A 186 16.34 -6.96 -7.58
C LYS A 186 15.31 -5.98 -7.07
N PHE A 187 15.75 -4.77 -6.72
CA PHE A 187 14.84 -3.62 -6.70
C PHE A 187 14.34 -3.34 -8.12
N LEU A 188 13.12 -2.81 -8.26
CA LEU A 188 12.54 -2.51 -9.57
C LEU A 188 13.46 -1.64 -10.42
N GLU A 189 14.11 -0.67 -9.81
CA GLU A 189 15.01 0.29 -10.44
C GLU A 189 16.25 -0.36 -11.07
N ASN A 190 16.56 -1.61 -10.70
CA ASN A 190 17.67 -2.40 -11.21
C ASN A 190 17.22 -3.52 -12.17
N VAL A 191 15.93 -3.62 -12.45
CA VAL A 191 15.39 -4.56 -13.43
C VAL A 191 15.60 -4.00 -14.82
N SER A 192 16.00 -4.86 -15.74
CA SER A 192 16.16 -4.53 -17.16
C SER A 192 15.00 -5.10 -17.98
N ILE A 193 14.66 -4.46 -19.09
CA ILE A 193 13.63 -4.96 -20.02
C ILE A 193 13.97 -6.35 -20.57
N ILE A 194 15.24 -6.74 -20.62
CA ILE A 194 15.68 -8.07 -21.03
C ILE A 194 15.37 -9.16 -19.99
N ASP A 195 15.14 -8.77 -18.72
CA ASP A 195 14.72 -9.70 -17.65
C ASP A 195 13.25 -10.13 -17.82
N LEU A 196 12.47 -9.36 -18.60
CA LEU A 196 11.03 -9.52 -18.82
C LEU A 196 10.73 -10.09 -20.22
N SER A 197 9.55 -10.70 -20.37
CA SER A 197 9.10 -11.19 -21.66
C SER A 197 8.64 -10.06 -22.59
N LYS A 198 8.47 -10.39 -23.89
CA LYS A 198 7.88 -9.45 -24.86
C LYS A 198 6.34 -9.48 -24.87
N LYS A 199 5.70 -10.35 -24.07
CA LYS A 199 4.24 -10.38 -23.94
C LYS A 199 3.74 -9.07 -23.36
N PRO A 200 2.47 -8.68 -23.60
CA PRO A 200 1.79 -7.65 -22.81
C PRO A 200 1.89 -7.95 -21.31
N LYS A 201 1.93 -6.93 -20.47
CA LYS A 201 2.14 -7.09 -19.04
C LYS A 201 1.07 -6.41 -18.22
N CYS A 202 0.70 -7.08 -17.13
CA CYS A 202 0.01 -6.48 -16.01
C CYS A 202 0.99 -6.42 -14.83
N PHE A 203 1.49 -5.24 -14.54
CA PHE A 203 2.27 -5.01 -13.34
C PHE A 203 1.33 -4.81 -12.17
N VAL A 204 1.64 -5.40 -11.04
CA VAL A 204 0.89 -5.21 -9.80
C VAL A 204 1.84 -4.88 -8.65
N SER A 205 1.37 -4.11 -7.67
CA SER A 205 2.12 -3.83 -6.44
C SER A 205 1.15 -3.50 -5.31
N PHE A 206 1.29 -4.14 -4.16
CA PHE A 206 0.34 -3.98 -3.07
C PHE A 206 1.06 -3.57 -1.79
N GLU A 207 0.60 -2.48 -1.17
CA GLU A 207 1.14 -1.95 0.10
C GLU A 207 2.66 -1.73 0.03
N LEU A 208 3.13 -1.16 -1.09
CA LEU A 208 4.55 -0.84 -1.31
C LEU A 208 4.77 0.66 -1.52
N PHE A 209 3.83 1.34 -2.18
CA PHE A 209 4.02 2.69 -2.68
C PHE A 209 4.21 3.73 -1.56
N GLU A 210 3.58 3.53 -0.39
CA GLU A 210 3.76 4.35 0.81
C GLU A 210 5.16 4.24 1.43
N HIS A 211 5.88 3.14 1.16
CA HIS A 211 7.23 2.88 1.68
C HIS A 211 8.33 3.49 0.82
N LEU A 212 8.04 3.83 -0.42
CA LEU A 212 9.06 4.25 -1.39
C LEU A 212 9.77 5.52 -0.94
N HIS A 213 11.11 5.49 -0.95
CA HIS A 213 11.90 6.69 -0.70
C HIS A 213 11.69 7.75 -1.77
N SER A 214 11.57 7.35 -3.03
CA SER A 214 11.28 8.23 -4.18
C SER A 214 10.20 7.62 -5.08
N PRO A 215 8.91 7.91 -4.83
CA PRO A 215 7.81 7.39 -5.66
C PRO A 215 7.91 7.80 -7.14
N GLU A 216 8.40 9.01 -7.41
CA GLU A 216 8.61 9.49 -8.78
C GLU A 216 9.67 8.64 -9.52
N TYR A 217 10.80 8.37 -8.87
CA TYR A 217 11.88 7.56 -9.46
C TYR A 217 11.41 6.13 -9.73
N PHE A 218 10.65 5.54 -8.79
CA PHE A 218 10.01 4.24 -8.98
C PHE A 218 9.11 4.22 -10.23
N LEU A 219 8.21 5.20 -10.37
CA LEU A 219 7.27 5.26 -11.50
C LEU A 219 8.00 5.49 -12.84
N VAL A 220 9.02 6.33 -12.88
CA VAL A 220 9.84 6.54 -14.10
C VAL A 220 10.51 5.25 -14.53
N ASN A 221 11.10 4.50 -13.58
CA ASN A 221 11.73 3.21 -13.89
C ASN A 221 10.68 2.17 -14.33
N LEU A 222 9.54 2.08 -13.64
CA LEU A 222 8.46 1.21 -14.05
C LEU A 222 7.98 1.52 -15.47
N ASN A 223 7.74 2.80 -15.77
CA ASN A 223 7.34 3.24 -17.11
C ASN A 223 8.34 2.79 -18.18
N SER A 224 9.64 2.85 -17.90
CA SER A 224 10.68 2.41 -18.83
C SER A 224 10.66 0.89 -19.14
N LEU A 225 10.14 0.09 -18.22
CA LEU A 225 9.98 -1.37 -18.36
C LEU A 225 8.68 -1.76 -19.08
N MET A 226 7.69 -0.86 -19.10
CA MET A 226 6.37 -1.10 -19.70
C MET A 226 6.38 -0.82 -21.18
N GLN A 227 5.54 -1.55 -21.92
CA GLN A 227 5.19 -1.28 -23.30
C GLN A 227 3.91 -0.45 -23.37
N PRO A 228 3.61 0.26 -24.46
CA PRO A 228 2.31 0.91 -24.64
C PRO A 228 1.15 -0.07 -24.40
N ASN A 229 0.15 0.36 -23.65
CA ASN A 229 -1.01 -0.44 -23.20
C ASN A 229 -0.71 -1.50 -22.11
N ASP A 230 0.52 -1.69 -21.67
CA ASP A 230 0.74 -2.41 -20.41
C ASP A 230 0.03 -1.68 -19.28
N ILE A 231 -0.55 -2.43 -18.35
CA ILE A 231 -1.28 -1.87 -17.20
C ILE A 231 -0.47 -2.01 -15.91
N PHE A 232 -0.67 -1.06 -15.02
CA PHE A 232 -0.16 -1.13 -13.66
C PHE A 232 -1.30 -0.93 -12.68
N ILE A 233 -1.47 -1.90 -11.77
CA ILE A 233 -2.49 -1.90 -10.73
C ILE A 233 -1.79 -1.94 -9.38
N PHE A 234 -2.07 -0.98 -8.52
CA PHE A 234 -1.43 -0.95 -7.21
C PHE A 234 -2.35 -0.42 -6.11
N THR A 235 -2.01 -0.78 -4.88
CA THR A 235 -2.69 -0.25 -3.69
C THR A 235 -1.70 0.48 -2.80
N THR A 236 -2.19 1.49 -2.08
CA THR A 236 -1.42 2.26 -1.10
C THR A 236 -2.36 2.96 -0.12
N LEU A 237 -1.79 3.70 0.83
CA LEU A 237 -2.53 4.47 1.81
C LEU A 237 -2.92 5.87 1.31
N SER A 238 -4.10 6.33 1.75
CA SER A 238 -4.65 7.65 1.40
C SER A 238 -4.56 8.63 2.56
N SER A 239 -3.89 9.79 2.33
CA SER A 239 -3.87 10.89 3.31
C SER A 239 -5.26 11.46 3.64
N THR A 240 -6.24 11.30 2.75
CA THR A 240 -7.62 11.75 2.97
C THR A 240 -8.54 10.65 3.51
N GLY A 241 -7.98 9.48 3.86
CA GLY A 241 -8.74 8.39 4.46
C GLY A 241 -9.25 8.74 5.85
N LEU A 242 -10.45 8.27 6.17
CA LEU A 242 -11.18 8.67 7.35
C LEU A 242 -10.42 8.41 8.65
N ASP A 243 -9.88 7.20 8.85
CA ASP A 243 -9.14 6.86 10.07
C ASP A 243 -7.89 7.72 10.24
N ILE A 244 -7.17 8.01 9.15
CA ILE A 244 -6.02 8.90 9.17
C ILE A 244 -6.44 10.33 9.50
N GLN A 245 -7.52 10.84 8.90
CA GLN A 245 -7.99 12.20 9.15
C GLN A 245 -8.52 12.40 10.58
N VAL A 246 -9.17 11.40 11.15
CA VAL A 246 -9.74 11.49 12.51
C VAL A 246 -8.68 11.28 13.58
N LEU A 247 -7.76 10.32 13.39
CA LEU A 247 -6.70 10.01 14.37
C LEU A 247 -5.44 10.85 14.18
N TRP A 248 -5.17 11.29 12.96
CA TRP A 248 -4.05 12.10 12.51
C TRP A 248 -2.69 11.52 12.97
N GLU A 249 -1.92 12.25 13.80
CA GLU A 249 -0.65 11.76 14.36
C GLU A 249 -0.78 10.46 15.15
N ASN A 250 -1.96 10.17 15.68
CA ASN A 250 -2.24 8.95 16.46
C ASN A 250 -2.67 7.77 15.58
N SER A 251 -2.91 7.97 14.28
CA SER A 251 -3.29 6.86 13.40
C SER A 251 -2.21 5.77 13.39
N PRO A 252 -2.57 4.49 13.63
CA PRO A 252 -1.64 3.38 13.52
C PRO A 252 -1.15 3.17 12.08
N SER A 253 -1.88 3.69 11.09
CA SER A 253 -1.47 3.70 9.69
C SER A 253 -0.35 4.71 9.41
N VAL A 254 -0.17 5.73 10.25
CA VAL A 254 0.98 6.63 10.21
C VAL A 254 2.10 6.01 11.03
N SER A 255 2.90 5.18 10.40
CA SER A 255 3.91 4.33 11.06
C SER A 255 5.31 4.56 10.49
N PRO A 256 6.04 5.60 10.98
CA PRO A 256 7.45 5.74 10.63
C PRO A 256 8.29 4.61 11.29
N PRO A 257 9.41 4.23 10.71
CA PRO A 257 10.03 4.73 9.49
C PRO A 257 9.46 4.09 8.21
N HIS A 258 8.46 3.21 8.31
CA HIS A 258 7.93 2.45 7.18
C HIS A 258 7.16 3.31 6.20
N HIS A 259 6.17 4.09 6.68
CA HIS A 259 5.27 4.86 5.82
C HIS A 259 5.76 6.29 5.64
N LEU A 260 6.30 6.57 4.46
CA LEU A 260 6.92 7.84 4.10
C LEU A 260 6.00 8.77 3.30
N ASN A 261 5.01 8.20 2.62
CA ASN A 261 4.15 8.94 1.70
C ASN A 261 2.70 8.48 1.81
N PHE A 262 1.79 9.44 1.87
CA PHE A 262 0.36 9.20 1.80
C PHE A 262 -0.21 10.07 0.70
N PHE A 263 -0.49 9.45 -0.43
CA PHE A 263 -1.17 10.12 -1.53
C PHE A 263 -2.68 10.20 -1.24
N ASN A 264 -3.45 10.66 -2.17
CA ASN A 264 -4.91 10.64 -2.15
C ASN A 264 -5.43 10.58 -3.60
N PRO A 265 -6.72 10.39 -3.83
CA PRO A 265 -7.26 10.26 -5.18
C PRO A 265 -6.95 11.41 -6.15
N VAL A 266 -6.64 12.60 -5.63
CA VAL A 266 -6.24 13.75 -6.45
C VAL A 266 -4.74 13.71 -6.71
N SER A 267 -3.93 13.57 -5.67
CA SER A 267 -2.48 13.70 -5.78
C SER A 267 -1.83 12.53 -6.52
N ILE A 268 -2.44 11.33 -6.45
CA ILE A 268 -1.94 10.17 -7.18
C ILE A 268 -2.05 10.36 -8.70
N LYS A 269 -3.11 11.01 -9.19
CA LYS A 269 -3.27 11.33 -10.61
C LYS A 269 -2.17 12.27 -11.09
N ILE A 270 -1.81 13.27 -10.28
CA ILE A 270 -0.77 14.24 -10.61
C ILE A 270 0.60 13.57 -10.83
N ILE A 271 1.00 12.67 -9.92
CA ILE A 271 2.29 11.98 -10.07
C ILE A 271 2.28 10.99 -11.23
N LEU A 272 1.16 10.30 -11.48
CA LEU A 272 1.02 9.38 -12.61
C LEU A 272 1.14 10.11 -13.95
N GLU A 273 0.42 11.20 -14.15
CA GLU A 273 0.52 12.04 -15.37
C GLU A 273 1.93 12.55 -15.57
N LYS A 274 2.57 13.05 -14.51
CA LYS A 274 3.95 13.54 -14.53
C LYS A 274 4.96 12.48 -14.97
N THR A 275 4.69 11.21 -14.68
CA THR A 275 5.60 10.09 -14.96
C THR A 275 5.20 9.26 -16.18
N GLY A 276 4.26 9.75 -17.00
CA GLY A 276 3.89 9.17 -18.30
C GLY A 276 2.88 8.03 -18.20
N PHE A 277 2.00 8.09 -17.19
CA PHE A 277 0.87 7.17 -17.05
C PHE A 277 -0.45 7.88 -17.27
N GLU A 278 -1.38 7.20 -17.92
CA GLU A 278 -2.79 7.56 -17.92
C GLU A 278 -3.48 6.85 -16.74
N CYS A 279 -4.09 7.63 -15.86
CA CYS A 279 -4.89 7.09 -14.77
C CYS A 279 -6.25 6.63 -15.29
N VAL A 280 -6.48 5.32 -15.33
CA VAL A 280 -7.74 4.72 -15.80
C VAL A 280 -8.81 4.79 -14.71
N GLU A 281 -8.44 4.41 -13.48
CA GLU A 281 -9.38 4.38 -12.35
C GLU A 281 -8.65 4.58 -11.02
N VAL A 282 -9.33 5.26 -10.09
CA VAL A 282 -8.93 5.34 -8.67
C VAL A 282 -10.15 5.03 -7.82
N THR A 283 -10.05 4.01 -7.00
CA THR A 283 -11.08 3.60 -6.04
C THR A 283 -10.52 3.57 -4.62
N THR A 284 -11.40 3.53 -3.62
CA THR A 284 -11.00 3.43 -2.22
C THR A 284 -11.66 2.22 -1.55
N PRO A 285 -11.27 0.98 -1.90
CA PRO A 285 -11.96 -0.24 -1.48
C PRO A 285 -11.69 -0.66 -0.04
N GLY A 286 -11.20 0.23 0.81
CA GLY A 286 -10.87 -0.07 2.20
C GLY A 286 -12.09 -0.48 3.03
N LYS A 287 -11.87 -1.34 4.02
CA LYS A 287 -12.92 -1.96 4.83
C LYS A 287 -12.73 -1.76 6.33
N LEU A 288 -11.66 -1.10 6.75
CA LEU A 288 -11.23 -1.08 8.13
C LEU A 288 -11.30 0.30 8.80
N ASP A 289 -11.65 1.37 8.08
CA ASP A 289 -11.59 2.73 8.62
C ASP A 289 -12.39 2.87 9.93
N ILE A 290 -13.64 2.39 9.95
CA ILE A 290 -14.48 2.44 11.14
C ILE A 290 -13.96 1.52 12.26
N ASP A 291 -13.47 0.33 11.91
CA ASP A 291 -12.93 -0.64 12.87
C ASP A 291 -11.62 -0.11 13.51
N ILE A 292 -10.77 0.55 12.73
CA ILE A 292 -9.56 1.23 13.22
C ILE A 292 -9.94 2.36 14.18
N LEU A 293 -10.94 3.18 13.86
CA LEU A 293 -11.43 4.21 14.76
C LEU A 293 -11.96 3.62 16.08
N GLU A 294 -12.70 2.51 16.01
CA GLU A 294 -13.24 1.86 17.21
C GLU A 294 -12.13 1.31 18.12
N ASN A 295 -11.11 0.70 17.53
CA ASN A 295 -9.97 0.17 18.28
C ASN A 295 -9.09 1.27 18.90
N ASN A 296 -9.12 2.49 18.34
CA ASN A 296 -8.34 3.66 18.79
C ASN A 296 -9.22 4.80 19.32
N LYS A 297 -10.41 4.50 19.82
CA LYS A 297 -11.40 5.52 20.24
C LYS A 297 -10.91 6.50 21.31
N ASN A 298 -9.95 6.10 22.14
CA ASN A 298 -9.37 6.95 23.19
C ASN A 298 -8.54 8.11 22.61
N ASP A 299 -8.02 7.97 21.41
CA ASP A 299 -7.19 8.95 20.72
C ASP A 299 -8.01 9.92 19.85
N ILE A 300 -9.31 9.65 19.69
CA ILE A 300 -10.22 10.50 18.92
C ILE A 300 -10.51 11.78 19.72
N LYS A 301 -10.25 12.94 19.12
CA LYS A 301 -10.53 14.24 19.71
C LYS A 301 -11.92 14.75 19.36
N ASP A 302 -12.42 14.42 18.17
CA ASP A 302 -13.69 14.91 17.64
C ASP A 302 -14.89 14.28 18.33
N GLN A 303 -15.84 15.14 18.78
CA GLN A 303 -17.02 14.74 19.56
C GLN A 303 -18.02 13.91 18.73
N PHE A 304 -18.18 14.20 17.44
CA PHE A 304 -19.10 13.46 16.59
C PHE A 304 -18.69 11.99 16.49
N TRP A 305 -17.41 11.73 16.22
CA TRP A 305 -16.89 10.37 16.09
C TRP A 305 -16.95 9.59 17.40
N LYS A 306 -16.70 10.22 18.54
CA LYS A 306 -16.89 9.58 19.86
C LYS A 306 -18.31 9.09 20.05
N ILE A 307 -19.29 9.98 19.88
CA ILE A 307 -20.70 9.64 20.02
C ILE A 307 -21.13 8.60 19.01
N PHE A 308 -20.71 8.74 17.74
CA PHE A 308 -21.05 7.80 16.69
C PHE A 308 -20.60 6.37 17.03
N LEU A 309 -19.34 6.19 17.46
CA LEU A 309 -18.79 4.88 17.80
C LEU A 309 -19.46 4.27 19.04
N GLU A 310 -19.83 5.09 20.03
CA GLU A 310 -20.48 4.64 21.27
C GLU A 310 -21.96 4.27 21.08
N THR A 311 -22.67 4.99 20.22
CA THR A 311 -24.14 4.86 20.11
C THR A 311 -24.62 4.08 18.90
N SER A 312 -23.77 3.92 17.86
CA SER A 312 -24.15 3.24 16.64
C SER A 312 -24.02 1.71 16.75
N ASN A 313 -25.03 1.01 16.22
CA ASN A 313 -24.95 -0.45 16.09
C ASN A 313 -24.09 -0.88 14.90
N GLU A 314 -23.70 -2.14 14.84
CA GLU A 314 -22.85 -2.71 13.79
C GLU A 314 -23.38 -2.46 12.36
N LYS A 315 -24.70 -2.56 12.15
CA LYS A 315 -25.31 -2.29 10.85
C LYS A 315 -25.12 -0.84 10.40
N CYS A 316 -25.19 0.11 11.35
CA CYS A 316 -24.93 1.53 11.07
C CYS A 316 -23.44 1.73 10.71
N LYS A 317 -22.54 1.16 11.50
CA LYS A 317 -21.07 1.21 11.25
C LYS A 317 -20.70 0.64 9.88
N GLN A 318 -21.26 -0.50 9.50
CA GLN A 318 -21.06 -1.11 8.18
C GLN A 318 -21.55 -0.23 7.03
N LYS A 319 -22.71 0.44 7.18
CA LYS A 319 -23.21 1.38 6.18
C LYS A 319 -22.29 2.59 6.01
N TRP A 320 -21.75 3.10 7.11
CA TRP A 320 -20.77 4.18 7.05
C TRP A 320 -19.48 3.74 6.37
N GLN A 321 -18.98 2.55 6.70
CA GLN A 321 -17.80 1.99 6.03
C GLN A 321 -18.02 1.84 4.51
N SER A 322 -19.17 1.32 4.09
CA SER A 322 -19.51 1.23 2.67
C SER A 322 -19.54 2.60 2.00
N MET A 323 -20.23 3.57 2.62
CA MET A 323 -20.28 4.93 2.09
C MET A 323 -18.88 5.56 1.96
N ILE A 324 -18.02 5.40 2.97
CA ILE A 324 -16.64 5.90 2.96
C ILE A 324 -15.86 5.29 1.78
N SER A 325 -15.97 3.97 1.61
CA SER A 325 -15.31 3.25 0.52
C SER A 325 -15.81 3.70 -0.86
N ASP A 326 -17.12 3.86 -1.01
CA ASP A 326 -17.77 4.19 -2.29
C ASP A 326 -17.56 5.66 -2.70
N THR A 327 -17.30 6.54 -1.74
CA THR A 327 -17.18 8.00 -1.98
C THR A 327 -15.75 8.54 -2.00
N GLY A 328 -14.73 7.67 -1.91
CA GLY A 328 -13.34 8.10 -2.03
C GLY A 328 -12.67 8.49 -0.70
N TRP A 329 -13.25 8.13 0.44
CA TRP A 329 -12.79 8.55 1.77
C TRP A 329 -12.18 7.43 2.62
N SER A 330 -11.97 6.22 2.07
CA SER A 330 -11.21 5.21 2.79
C SER A 330 -9.71 5.46 2.70
N SER A 331 -9.00 5.07 3.74
CA SER A 331 -7.54 5.18 3.83
C SER A 331 -6.78 4.20 2.93
N HIS A 332 -7.46 3.23 2.35
CA HIS A 332 -6.85 2.29 1.41
C HIS A 332 -7.34 2.61 -0.01
N ILE A 333 -6.42 2.97 -0.90
CA ILE A 333 -6.74 3.30 -2.30
C ILE A 333 -6.18 2.23 -3.25
N MET A 334 -6.90 1.99 -4.33
CA MET A 334 -6.48 1.15 -5.45
C MET A 334 -6.50 1.98 -6.74
N ILE A 335 -5.45 1.82 -7.52
CA ILE A 335 -5.22 2.57 -8.74
C ILE A 335 -5.03 1.61 -9.89
N VAL A 336 -5.68 1.90 -11.01
CA VAL A 336 -5.45 1.26 -12.30
C VAL A 336 -4.93 2.34 -13.24
N CYS A 337 -3.76 2.14 -13.79
CA CYS A 337 -3.18 3.03 -14.79
C CYS A 337 -2.51 2.24 -15.91
N LYS A 338 -2.25 2.90 -17.03
CA LYS A 338 -1.56 2.32 -18.18
C LYS A 338 -0.48 3.27 -18.67
N LYS A 339 0.53 2.70 -19.33
CA LYS A 339 1.54 3.49 -20.02
C LYS A 339 0.91 4.17 -21.24
N VAL A 340 1.16 5.47 -21.35
CA VAL A 340 0.81 6.28 -22.54
C VAL A 340 1.81 6.04 -23.66
#